data_5b727e0ef9ed14975ddc479e3d9393a8
#
_entry.id   5b727e0ef9ed14975ddc479e3d9393a8
#
_cell.length_a   1.000
_cell.length_b   1.000
_cell.length_c   1.000
_cell.angle_alpha   90.00
_cell.angle_beta   90.00
_cell.angle_gamma   90.00
#
_symmetry.space_group_name_H-M   'P 1'
#
loop_
_entity.id
_entity.type
_entity.pdbx_description
1 polymer ?
#
loop_
_entity_poly.entity_id
_entity_poly.type
_entity_poly.pdbx_seq_one_letter_code
_entity_poly.pdbx_strand_id
1 'polypeptide(L)'
;MINMFIEKEFTSEGSILRGRWYAAQDAENAPCIVMCHSTSATVPMALSSYAIEFQNKGFNLFLYDHAGFGRSDGKIRQTINPWVQGRGVADAVEFVKSQKGSHNGKIVLWGDSFAGMIVLVVAGLVENLAGVISFTASCGISVLDFEDPE
;
A
#
# COMPACT_ATOMS: atom_id res chain seq x y z
N MET A 1 22.86 -4.38 9.38
CA MET A 1 22.52 -3.08 8.80
C MET A 1 21.24 -2.58 9.47
N ILE A 2 21.23 -1.34 9.92
CA ILE A 2 20.01 -0.74 10.48
C ILE A 2 19.10 -0.47 9.29
N ASN A 3 17.98 -1.18 9.20
CA ASN A 3 16.98 -0.98 8.16
C ASN A 3 16.29 0.36 8.40
N MET A 4 16.85 1.42 7.82
CA MET A 4 16.29 2.76 7.94
C MET A 4 15.15 2.92 6.96
N PHE A 5 14.00 3.26 7.47
CA PHE A 5 12.89 3.80 6.69
C PHE A 5 12.74 5.30 6.93
N ILE A 6 12.11 5.97 5.99
CA ILE A 6 11.71 7.37 6.13
C ILE A 6 10.20 7.39 6.30
N GLU A 7 9.70 8.10 7.30
CA GLU A 7 8.25 8.30 7.44
C GLU A 7 7.75 9.25 6.35
N LYS A 8 6.63 8.88 5.75
CA LYS A 8 5.97 9.64 4.68
C LYS A 8 4.50 9.76 4.98
N GLU A 9 3.92 10.83 4.48
CA GLU A 9 2.49 11.11 4.58
C GLU A 9 1.92 11.45 3.20
N PHE A 10 0.69 11.06 2.96
CA PHE A 10 -0.08 11.45 1.79
C PHE A 10 -1.55 11.60 2.16
N THR A 11 -2.33 12.24 1.31
CA THR A 11 -3.76 12.47 1.56
C THR A 11 -4.59 11.49 0.74
N SER A 12 -5.60 10.93 1.36
CA SER A 12 -6.65 10.14 0.72
C SER A 12 -7.98 10.52 1.33
N GLU A 13 -8.95 10.92 0.52
CA GLU A 13 -10.31 11.30 0.95
C GLU A 13 -10.34 12.26 2.17
N GLY A 14 -9.48 13.26 2.15
CA GLY A 14 -9.36 14.25 3.23
C GLY A 14 -8.73 13.75 4.52
N SER A 15 -8.24 12.51 4.58
CA SER A 15 -7.49 11.95 5.69
C SER A 15 -6.00 11.92 5.37
N ILE A 16 -5.14 12.18 6.35
CA ILE A 16 -3.70 12.01 6.22
C ILE A 16 -3.37 10.56 6.54
N LEU A 17 -2.83 9.85 5.55
CA LEU A 17 -2.35 8.48 5.70
C LEU A 17 -0.84 8.49 5.90
N ARG A 18 -0.37 7.66 6.83
CA ARG A 18 1.03 7.61 7.25
C ARG A 18 1.66 6.28 6.94
N GLY A 19 2.86 6.36 6.40
CA GLY A 19 3.57 5.18 5.95
C GLY A 19 5.07 5.25 6.14
N ARG A 20 5.73 4.19 5.70
CA ARG A 20 7.18 4.01 5.74
C ARG A 20 7.71 3.76 4.36
N TRP A 21 8.73 4.52 4.01
CA TRP A 21 9.48 4.37 2.79
C TRP A 21 10.81 3.67 3.07
N TYR A 22 11.05 2.56 2.40
CA TYR A 22 12.33 1.85 2.41
C TYR A 22 13.00 2.03 1.05
N ALA A 23 14.10 2.73 1.00
CA ALA A 23 14.84 2.96 -0.24
C ALA A 23 15.79 1.80 -0.53
N ALA A 24 15.80 1.33 -1.77
CA ALA A 24 16.83 0.44 -2.26
C ALA A 24 18.21 1.12 -2.25
N GLN A 25 19.29 0.35 -2.37
CA GLN A 25 20.63 0.89 -2.48
C GLN A 25 20.78 1.78 -3.73
N ASP A 26 20.21 1.37 -4.85
CA ASP A 26 20.10 2.15 -6.09
C ASP A 26 18.63 2.56 -6.30
N ALA A 27 18.16 3.48 -5.45
CA ALA A 27 16.76 3.85 -5.40
C ALA A 27 16.23 4.43 -6.72
N GLU A 28 17.03 5.18 -7.45
CA GLU A 28 16.62 5.82 -8.70
C GLU A 28 16.30 4.83 -9.82
N ASN A 29 17.00 3.71 -9.84
CA ASN A 29 16.82 2.65 -10.83
C ASN A 29 15.96 1.48 -10.34
N ALA A 30 15.57 1.49 -9.07
CA ALA A 30 14.78 0.43 -8.48
C ALA A 30 13.27 0.57 -8.80
N PRO A 31 12.56 -0.53 -9.06
CA PRO A 31 11.10 -0.52 -9.05
C PRO A 31 10.58 -0.31 -7.62
N CYS A 32 9.36 0.19 -7.49
CA CYS A 32 8.73 0.38 -6.19
C CYS A 32 7.58 -0.62 -5.98
N ILE A 33 7.52 -1.22 -4.79
CA ILE A 33 6.39 -2.03 -4.36
C ILE A 33 5.58 -1.22 -3.33
N VAL A 34 4.31 -0.99 -3.63
CA VAL A 34 3.32 -0.46 -2.68
C VAL A 34 2.69 -1.63 -1.96
N MET A 35 2.90 -1.72 -0.65
CA MET A 35 2.43 -2.82 0.18
C MET A 35 1.24 -2.40 1.05
N CYS A 36 0.18 -3.18 0.99
CA CYS A 36 -1.05 -2.94 1.72
C CYS A 36 -1.22 -3.99 2.82
N HIS A 37 -1.52 -3.55 4.04
CA HIS A 37 -1.82 -4.46 5.14
C HIS A 37 -3.22 -5.04 5.03
N SER A 38 -3.39 -6.25 5.55
CA SER A 38 -4.66 -6.96 5.58
C SER A 38 -5.59 -6.43 6.69
N THR A 39 -6.72 -7.10 6.84
CA THR A 39 -7.76 -6.83 7.84
C THR A 39 -7.17 -6.63 9.23
N SER A 40 -7.47 -5.51 9.86
CA SER A 40 -7.07 -5.18 11.23
C SER A 40 -5.56 -5.18 11.51
N ALA A 41 -4.71 -5.30 10.50
CA ALA A 41 -3.27 -5.17 10.64
C ALA A 41 -2.81 -3.72 10.59
N THR A 42 -1.54 -3.50 10.84
CA THR A 42 -0.85 -2.21 10.68
C THR A 42 0.55 -2.46 10.13
N VAL A 43 1.18 -1.42 9.59
CA VAL A 43 2.53 -1.52 9.00
C VAL A 43 3.56 -2.24 9.89
N PRO A 44 3.68 -1.96 11.19
CA PRO A 44 4.71 -2.61 12.01
C PRO A 44 4.43 -4.07 12.35
N MET A 45 3.23 -4.60 12.13
CA MET A 45 2.88 -5.95 12.59
C MET A 45 3.54 -7.07 11.78
N ALA A 46 3.50 -6.98 10.45
CA ALA A 46 4.06 -8.03 9.60
C ALA A 46 4.80 -7.49 8.38
N LEU A 47 4.31 -6.41 7.77
CA LEU A 47 4.79 -5.92 6.49
C LEU A 47 6.25 -5.47 6.52
N SER A 48 6.73 -4.96 7.66
CA SER A 48 8.11 -4.49 7.77
C SER A 48 9.15 -5.58 7.51
N SER A 49 8.87 -6.84 7.88
CA SER A 49 9.77 -7.96 7.61
C SER A 49 9.84 -8.27 6.11
N TYR A 50 8.70 -8.28 5.44
CA TYR A 50 8.66 -8.43 3.98
C TYR A 50 9.35 -7.27 3.27
N ALA A 51 9.14 -6.04 3.74
CA ALA A 51 9.76 -4.86 3.16
C ALA A 51 11.29 -4.95 3.20
N ILE A 52 11.85 -5.39 4.31
CA ILE A 52 13.29 -5.56 4.48
C ILE A 52 13.84 -6.58 3.47
N GLU A 53 13.16 -7.71 3.29
CA GLU A 53 13.60 -8.73 2.33
C GLU A 53 13.55 -8.21 0.89
N PHE A 54 12.49 -7.53 0.50
CA PHE A 54 12.40 -6.91 -0.82
C PHE A 54 13.42 -5.78 -1.00
N GLN A 55 13.65 -4.95 0.01
CA GLN A 55 14.68 -3.90 -0.01
C GLN A 55 16.07 -4.51 -0.27
N ASN A 56 16.40 -5.60 0.41
CA ASN A 56 17.65 -6.33 0.22
C ASN A 56 17.79 -6.92 -1.21
N LYS A 57 16.68 -7.12 -1.91
CA LYS A 57 16.64 -7.56 -3.31
C LYS A 57 16.62 -6.40 -4.32
N GLY A 58 16.74 -5.17 -3.86
CA GLY A 58 16.86 -4.00 -4.73
C GLY A 58 15.55 -3.34 -5.09
N PHE A 59 14.50 -3.50 -4.30
CA PHE A 59 13.22 -2.80 -4.48
C PHE A 59 13.10 -1.61 -3.53
N ASN A 60 12.51 -0.53 -4.00
CA ASN A 60 11.93 0.48 -3.12
C ASN A 60 10.60 -0.04 -2.59
N LEU A 61 10.27 0.29 -1.34
CA LEU A 61 9.01 -0.11 -0.73
C LEU A 61 8.30 1.09 -0.14
N PHE A 62 7.00 1.13 -0.33
CA PHE A 62 6.12 2.05 0.38
C PHE A 62 5.01 1.26 1.06
N LEU A 63 4.99 1.31 2.39
CA LEU A 63 4.02 0.68 3.27
C LEU A 63 3.28 1.76 4.02
N TYR A 64 1.95 1.66 4.14
CA TYR A 64 1.19 2.65 4.88
C TYR A 64 0.03 2.00 5.65
N ASP A 65 -0.43 2.68 6.68
CA ASP A 65 -1.63 2.30 7.41
C ASP A 65 -2.87 2.87 6.69
N HIS A 66 -3.87 2.03 6.44
CA HIS A 66 -5.15 2.48 5.88
C HIS A 66 -5.85 3.51 6.78
N ALA A 67 -6.76 4.29 6.21
CA ALA A 67 -7.56 5.25 6.96
C ALA A 67 -8.25 4.58 8.16
N GLY A 68 -8.12 5.20 9.33
CA GLY A 68 -8.64 4.64 10.58
C GLY A 68 -7.78 3.56 11.24
N PHE A 69 -6.65 3.17 10.64
CA PHE A 69 -5.73 2.16 11.20
C PHE A 69 -4.39 2.76 11.59
N GLY A 70 -3.71 2.09 12.50
CA GLY A 70 -2.36 2.44 12.94
C GLY A 70 -2.20 3.93 13.26
N ARG A 71 -1.28 4.58 12.58
CA ARG A 71 -0.95 6.00 12.74
C ARG A 71 -1.70 6.92 11.76
N SER A 72 -2.42 6.36 10.79
CA SER A 72 -3.20 7.13 9.82
C SER A 72 -4.43 7.75 10.46
N ASP A 73 -4.83 8.92 9.94
CA ASP A 73 -6.08 9.58 10.32
C ASP A 73 -7.29 8.79 9.81
N GLY A 74 -8.47 9.15 10.26
CA GLY A 74 -9.73 8.57 9.86
C GLY A 74 -10.80 8.91 10.87
N LYS A 75 -11.98 9.30 10.39
CA LYS A 75 -13.11 9.70 11.25
C LYS A 75 -13.56 8.59 12.20
N ILE A 76 -13.57 7.36 11.67
CA ILE A 76 -13.95 6.16 12.42
C ILE A 76 -12.73 5.23 12.44
N ARG A 77 -12.40 4.76 13.65
CA ARG A 77 -11.25 3.86 13.82
C ARG A 77 -11.63 2.42 13.53
N GLN A 78 -10.70 1.70 12.89
CA GLN A 78 -10.80 0.25 12.67
C GLN A 78 -12.01 -0.19 11.83
N THR A 79 -12.50 0.68 10.97
CA THR A 79 -13.54 0.33 10.00
C THR A 79 -12.92 -0.34 8.78
N ILE A 80 -13.34 -1.55 8.52
CA ILE A 80 -12.96 -2.29 7.32
C ILE A 80 -13.96 -1.94 6.22
N ASN A 81 -13.52 -1.21 5.22
CA ASN A 81 -14.31 -0.88 4.05
C ASN A 81 -13.44 -0.96 2.78
N PRO A 82 -13.72 -1.94 1.88
CA PRO A 82 -12.91 -2.18 0.70
C PRO A 82 -12.89 -0.99 -0.27
N TRP A 83 -13.95 -0.19 -0.33
CA TRP A 83 -14.01 1.00 -1.18
C TRP A 83 -13.03 2.08 -0.71
N VAL A 84 -13.09 2.43 0.58
CA VAL A 84 -12.17 3.40 1.19
C VAL A 84 -10.72 2.91 1.10
N GLN A 85 -10.49 1.64 1.40
CA GLN A 85 -9.14 1.06 1.34
C GLN A 85 -8.63 0.99 -0.09
N GLY A 86 -9.48 0.66 -1.07
CA GLY A 86 -9.12 0.63 -2.49
C GLY A 86 -8.73 2.02 -3.01
N ARG A 87 -9.49 3.06 -2.65
CA ARG A 87 -9.14 4.45 -3.00
C ARG A 87 -7.82 4.87 -2.35
N GLY A 88 -7.61 4.50 -1.08
CA GLY A 88 -6.32 4.71 -0.41
C GLY A 88 -5.13 4.04 -1.13
N VAL A 89 -5.33 2.84 -1.69
CA VAL A 89 -4.31 2.17 -2.51
C VAL A 89 -4.04 2.93 -3.80
N ALA A 90 -5.08 3.38 -4.50
CA ALA A 90 -4.93 4.18 -5.71
C ALA A 90 -4.18 5.49 -5.44
N ASP A 91 -4.54 6.21 -4.36
CA ASP A 91 -3.87 7.43 -3.93
C ASP A 91 -2.41 7.18 -3.52
N ALA A 92 -2.12 6.04 -2.90
CA ALA A 92 -0.75 5.63 -2.58
C ALA A 92 0.09 5.41 -3.86
N VAL A 93 -0.49 4.85 -4.92
CA VAL A 93 0.17 4.72 -6.22
C VAL A 93 0.50 6.11 -6.80
N GLU A 94 -0.46 7.03 -6.79
CA GLU A 94 -0.25 8.39 -7.30
C GLU A 94 0.79 9.14 -6.45
N PHE A 95 0.77 8.96 -5.13
CA PHE A 95 1.81 9.48 -4.25
C PHE A 95 3.19 8.95 -4.65
N VAL A 96 3.34 7.64 -4.86
CA VAL A 96 4.62 7.05 -5.29
C VAL A 96 5.05 7.57 -6.65
N LYS A 97 4.13 7.71 -7.62
CA LYS A 97 4.43 8.31 -8.93
C LYS A 97 4.98 9.73 -8.80
N SER A 98 4.53 10.50 -7.81
CA SER A 98 5.00 11.85 -7.57
C SER A 98 6.42 11.94 -6.97
N GLN A 99 6.92 10.84 -6.41
CA GLN A 99 8.25 10.78 -5.79
C GLN A 99 9.32 10.55 -6.86
N LYS A 100 9.98 11.61 -7.29
CA LYS A 100 11.04 11.53 -8.32
C LYS A 100 12.20 10.64 -7.86
N GLY A 101 12.72 9.82 -8.78
CA GLY A 101 13.87 8.95 -8.53
C GLY A 101 13.58 7.80 -7.56
N SER A 102 12.34 7.33 -7.49
CA SER A 102 11.93 6.34 -6.49
C SER A 102 11.19 5.12 -7.04
N HIS A 103 11.04 4.99 -8.35
CA HIS A 103 10.31 3.85 -8.92
C HIS A 103 10.70 3.46 -10.36
N ASN A 104 11.69 4.07 -10.98
CA ASN A 104 12.14 3.88 -12.39
C ASN A 104 10.98 3.65 -13.41
N GLY A 105 9.80 4.20 -13.15
CA GLY A 105 8.59 3.99 -13.95
C GLY A 105 7.87 2.65 -13.69
N LYS A 106 8.32 1.83 -12.75
CA LYS A 106 7.74 0.51 -12.44
C LYS A 106 7.21 0.47 -11.02
N ILE A 107 5.89 0.40 -10.89
CA ILE A 107 5.20 0.27 -9.60
C ILE A 107 4.45 -1.06 -9.58
N VAL A 108 4.62 -1.82 -8.50
CA VAL A 108 3.97 -3.10 -8.25
C VAL A 108 3.10 -2.95 -7.01
N LEU A 109 1.88 -3.44 -7.03
CA LEU A 109 1.05 -3.58 -5.84
C LEU A 109 1.32 -4.91 -5.16
N TRP A 110 1.32 -4.92 -3.83
CA TRP A 110 1.41 -6.12 -3.02
C TRP A 110 0.36 -6.12 -1.92
N GLY A 111 -0.37 -7.21 -1.77
CA GLY A 111 -1.33 -7.38 -0.69
C GLY A 111 -1.54 -8.85 -0.34
N ASP A 112 -1.82 -9.13 0.93
CA ASP A 112 -2.18 -10.44 1.40
C ASP A 112 -3.61 -10.50 1.93
N SER A 113 -4.24 -11.66 1.89
CA SER A 113 -5.59 -11.91 2.40
C SER A 113 -6.59 -10.88 1.85
N PHE A 114 -7.26 -10.13 2.69
CA PHE A 114 -8.20 -9.08 2.28
C PHE A 114 -7.52 -7.98 1.42
N ALA A 115 -6.32 -7.56 1.77
CA ALA A 115 -5.55 -6.64 0.92
C ALA A 115 -5.19 -7.26 -0.43
N GLY A 116 -5.00 -8.58 -0.50
CA GLY A 116 -4.80 -9.29 -1.76
C GLY A 116 -5.98 -9.13 -2.72
N MET A 117 -7.21 -9.15 -2.22
CA MET A 117 -8.41 -8.85 -3.01
C MET A 117 -8.43 -7.37 -3.46
N ILE A 118 -8.17 -6.44 -2.53
CA ILE A 118 -8.18 -5.00 -2.83
C ILE A 118 -7.17 -4.65 -3.92
N VAL A 119 -5.92 -5.13 -3.83
CA VAL A 119 -4.91 -4.80 -4.83
C VAL A 119 -5.22 -5.38 -6.21
N LEU A 120 -5.93 -6.50 -6.30
CA LEU A 120 -6.42 -7.04 -7.58
C LEU A 120 -7.46 -6.12 -8.22
N VAL A 121 -8.43 -5.64 -7.43
CA VAL A 121 -9.45 -4.71 -7.92
C VAL A 121 -8.80 -3.40 -8.37
N VAL A 122 -7.93 -2.83 -7.54
CA VAL A 122 -7.23 -1.57 -7.87
C VAL A 122 -6.34 -1.73 -9.09
N ALA A 123 -5.66 -2.87 -9.25
CA ALA A 123 -4.84 -3.13 -10.43
C ALA A 123 -5.64 -3.17 -11.74
N GLY A 124 -6.94 -3.49 -11.67
CA GLY A 124 -7.84 -3.40 -12.81
C GLY A 124 -8.31 -1.98 -13.14
N LEU A 125 -8.13 -1.03 -12.23
CA LEU A 125 -8.62 0.36 -12.35
C LEU A 125 -7.49 1.38 -12.53
N VAL A 126 -6.31 1.10 -12.01
CA VAL A 126 -5.14 1.99 -12.08
C VAL A 126 -4.26 1.64 -13.26
N GLU A 127 -3.98 2.62 -14.11
CA GLU A 127 -3.14 2.43 -15.28
C GLU A 127 -1.63 2.46 -14.94
N ASN A 128 -0.85 1.83 -15.83
CA ASN A 128 0.62 1.84 -15.81
C ASN A 128 1.25 1.21 -14.56
N LEU A 129 0.62 0.20 -13.99
CA LEU A 129 1.27 -0.68 -13.03
C LEU A 129 2.17 -1.69 -13.74
N ALA A 130 3.33 -1.98 -13.16
CA ALA A 130 4.23 -3.02 -13.64
C ALA A 130 3.76 -4.43 -13.27
N GLY A 131 2.92 -4.55 -12.24
CA GLY A 131 2.34 -5.82 -11.81
C GLY A 131 1.60 -5.73 -10.48
N VAL A 132 1.02 -6.84 -10.10
CA VAL A 132 0.35 -7.04 -8.81
C VAL A 132 0.74 -8.39 -8.23
N ILE A 133 1.04 -8.41 -6.94
CA ILE A 133 1.29 -9.60 -6.14
C ILE A 133 0.14 -9.73 -5.15
N SER A 134 -0.73 -10.68 -5.40
CA SER A 134 -1.86 -10.99 -4.53
C SER A 134 -1.57 -12.31 -3.83
N PHE A 135 -1.33 -12.25 -2.53
CA PHE A 135 -0.99 -13.41 -1.72
C PHE A 135 -2.19 -13.83 -0.88
N THR A 136 -2.61 -15.09 -0.97
CA THR A 136 -3.74 -15.66 -0.23
C THR A 136 -5.02 -14.80 -0.26
N ALA A 137 -5.36 -14.22 -1.43
CA ALA A 137 -6.49 -13.31 -1.55
C ALA A 137 -7.80 -13.92 -1.04
N SER A 138 -8.57 -13.13 -0.30
CA SER A 138 -9.91 -13.48 0.16
C SER A 138 -10.90 -13.40 -1.00
N CYS A 139 -10.87 -14.37 -1.91
CA CYS A 139 -11.79 -14.46 -3.04
C CYS A 139 -13.18 -14.89 -2.57
N GLY A 140 -14.23 -14.33 -3.19
CA GLY A 140 -15.63 -14.66 -2.90
C GLY A 140 -16.29 -13.73 -1.88
N ILE A 141 -15.60 -12.73 -1.34
CA ILE A 141 -16.25 -11.66 -0.58
C ILE A 141 -16.87 -10.70 -1.58
N SER A 142 -18.19 -10.47 -1.46
CA SER A 142 -18.86 -9.47 -2.28
C SER A 142 -18.53 -8.08 -1.75
N VAL A 143 -17.94 -7.24 -2.59
CA VAL A 143 -17.72 -5.82 -2.26
C VAL A 143 -19.03 -5.05 -2.20
N LEU A 144 -20.10 -5.59 -2.81
CA LEU A 144 -21.45 -4.99 -2.80
C LEU A 144 -22.13 -5.07 -1.42
N ASP A 145 -21.61 -5.91 -0.51
CA ASP A 145 -22.09 -6.00 0.86
C ASP A 145 -21.59 -4.82 1.75
N PHE A 146 -20.72 -3.96 1.19
CA PHE A 146 -20.22 -2.79 1.87
C PHE A 146 -20.81 -1.52 1.24
N GLU A 147 -21.29 -0.61 2.07
CA GLU A 147 -21.74 0.69 1.60
C GLU A 147 -20.54 1.53 1.12
N ASP A 148 -20.66 2.10 -0.07
CA ASP A 148 -19.73 3.15 -0.50
C ASP A 148 -20.14 4.46 0.19
N PRO A 149 -19.25 5.08 0.95
CA PRO A 149 -19.58 6.30 1.71
C PRO A 149 -19.65 7.57 0.84
N GLU A 150 -19.46 7.48 -0.47
CA GLU A 150 -19.60 8.60 -1.40
C GLU A 150 -21.01 8.79 -1.92
#